data_c8b131cd9da1fa640da24597ee2acf96
#
_entry.id   c8b131cd9da1fa640da24597ee2acf96
#
_cell.length_a   1.000
_cell.length_b   1.000
_cell.length_c   1.000
_cell.angle_alpha   90.00
_cell.angle_beta   90.00
_cell.angle_gamma   90.00
#
_symmetry.space_group_name_H-M   'P 1'
#
loop_
_entity.id
_entity.type
_entity.pdbx_description
1 polymer ?
#
loop_
_entity_poly.entity_id
_entity_poly.type
_entity_poly.pdbx_seq_one_letter_code
_entity_poly.pdbx_strand_id
1 'polypeptide(L)'
;MMVVAAPVAFGIIIGLMLGLVGGGGSILTVPILVYVLGLTPHEATATSLVIVGATAVAGLAPHMQAGRVQWRTAILFGAAGILGTFGGAWANRRVSGPMILLLFGILMLVVAARMVRGASSNAETATEPRLWVIPVAGLTVGLLTGFFGVGGGFVIVPALVLWLGLPMRVAVGTSLVIIAINSLAGAVAHRDDGAFNWMVALFFVVGGLVGGQFGARAAGRVNEDMLRRSFAGVMVSIALFLIVANAAVVWRSLG
;
A
#
# COMPACT_ATOMS: atom_id res chain seq x y z
N MET A 1 -25.85 -0.99 14.30
CA MET A 1 -25.75 -0.47 12.92
C MET A 1 -24.44 0.28 12.65
N MET A 2 -23.93 1.14 13.56
CA MET A 2 -22.65 1.85 13.36
C MET A 2 -21.43 0.92 13.20
N VAL A 3 -21.39 -0.21 13.88
CA VAL A 3 -20.29 -1.19 13.86
C VAL A 3 -20.07 -1.81 12.47
N VAL A 4 -21.10 -1.86 11.62
CA VAL A 4 -21.02 -2.42 10.26
C VAL A 4 -20.88 -1.32 9.20
N ALA A 5 -21.61 -0.20 9.39
CA ALA A 5 -21.66 0.87 8.39
C ALA A 5 -20.31 1.58 8.21
N ALA A 6 -19.59 1.85 9.30
CA ALA A 6 -18.29 2.52 9.22
C ALA A 6 -17.22 1.71 8.46
N PRO A 7 -16.98 0.41 8.77
CA PRO A 7 -16.03 -0.40 8.01
C PRO A 7 -16.38 -0.52 6.52
N VAL A 8 -17.66 -0.64 6.15
CA VAL A 8 -18.07 -0.69 4.73
C VAL A 8 -17.83 0.64 4.04
N ALA A 9 -18.17 1.77 4.66
CA ALA A 9 -17.94 3.10 4.09
C ALA A 9 -16.44 3.37 3.87
N PHE A 10 -15.62 3.09 4.88
CA PHE A 10 -14.16 3.20 4.75
C PHE A 10 -13.61 2.22 3.70
N GLY A 11 -14.15 1.01 3.62
CA GLY A 11 -13.83 0.05 2.58
C GLY A 11 -14.08 0.61 1.18
N ILE A 12 -15.22 1.25 0.94
CA ILE A 12 -15.53 1.91 -0.34
C ILE A 12 -14.51 2.99 -0.66
N ILE A 13 -14.17 3.85 0.30
CA ILE A 13 -13.18 4.92 0.11
C ILE A 13 -11.81 4.35 -0.21
N ILE A 14 -11.34 3.38 0.57
CA ILE A 14 -10.04 2.72 0.38
C ILE A 14 -10.01 2.01 -0.97
N GLY A 15 -11.07 1.27 -1.31
CA GLY A 15 -11.18 0.57 -2.57
C GLY A 15 -11.15 1.51 -3.76
N LEU A 16 -11.90 2.62 -3.70
CA LEU A 16 -11.93 3.64 -4.73
C LEU A 16 -10.53 4.25 -4.95
N MET A 17 -9.84 4.60 -3.86
CA MET A 17 -8.47 5.11 -3.94
C MET A 17 -7.49 4.05 -4.45
N LEU A 18 -7.63 2.79 -4.04
CA LEU A 18 -6.79 1.69 -4.51
C LEU A 18 -6.99 1.45 -6.02
N GLY A 19 -8.22 1.44 -6.49
CA GLY A 19 -8.54 1.28 -7.91
C GLY A 19 -8.08 2.46 -8.77
N LEU A 20 -8.18 3.70 -8.26
CA LEU A 20 -7.74 4.92 -8.95
C LEU A 20 -6.23 5.03 -9.06
N VAL A 21 -5.53 4.83 -7.95
CA VAL A 21 -4.10 5.21 -7.76
C VAL A 21 -3.22 3.96 -7.56
N GLY A 22 -3.82 2.77 -7.58
CA GLY A 22 -3.10 1.54 -7.24
C GLY A 22 -2.85 1.47 -5.73
N GLY A 23 -1.61 1.64 -5.29
CA GLY A 23 -1.26 1.57 -3.87
C GLY A 23 -1.87 2.62 -2.93
N GLY A 24 -2.51 3.68 -3.45
CA GLY A 24 -2.96 4.82 -2.66
C GLY A 24 -3.98 4.51 -1.57
N GLY A 25 -4.87 3.56 -1.82
CA GLY A 25 -5.88 3.15 -0.83
C GLY A 25 -5.27 2.44 0.38
N SER A 26 -4.20 1.69 0.19
CA SER A 26 -3.57 0.94 1.28
C SER A 26 -2.98 1.83 2.38
N ILE A 27 -2.60 3.07 2.06
CA ILE A 27 -2.04 4.05 3.00
C ILE A 27 -3.02 4.36 4.14
N LEU A 28 -4.30 4.48 3.82
CA LEU A 28 -5.35 4.82 4.78
C LEU A 28 -5.73 3.64 5.68
N THR A 29 -5.49 2.41 5.23
CA THR A 29 -6.03 1.22 5.91
C THR A 29 -5.53 1.11 7.34
N VAL A 30 -4.21 1.12 7.57
CA VAL A 30 -3.65 1.00 8.94
C VAL A 30 -4.05 2.17 9.84
N PRO A 31 -3.92 3.45 9.43
CA PRO A 31 -4.39 4.57 10.24
C PRO A 31 -5.88 4.48 10.62
N ILE A 32 -6.76 4.11 9.69
CA ILE A 32 -8.19 3.96 9.98
C ILE A 32 -8.43 2.82 10.97
N LEU A 33 -7.78 1.67 10.79
CA LEU A 33 -7.91 0.55 11.70
C LEU A 33 -7.46 0.91 13.13
N VAL A 34 -6.36 1.67 13.27
CA VAL A 34 -5.82 2.06 14.59
C VAL A 34 -6.65 3.19 15.21
N TYR A 35 -6.80 4.32 14.51
CA TYR A 35 -7.32 5.55 15.12
C TYR A 35 -8.84 5.68 15.07
N VAL A 36 -9.52 4.99 14.16
CA VAL A 36 -10.99 5.03 14.04
C VAL A 36 -11.63 3.79 14.64
N LEU A 37 -11.04 2.62 14.44
CA LEU A 37 -11.60 1.36 14.92
C LEU A 37 -10.93 0.83 16.19
N GLY A 38 -9.86 1.49 16.69
CA GLY A 38 -9.23 1.18 17.97
C GLY A 38 -8.42 -0.13 17.99
N LEU A 39 -8.04 -0.67 16.84
CA LEU A 39 -7.17 -1.84 16.78
C LEU A 39 -5.75 -1.47 17.24
N THR A 40 -5.05 -2.42 17.84
CA THR A 40 -3.62 -2.24 18.09
C THR A 40 -2.84 -2.14 16.77
N PRO A 41 -1.68 -1.48 16.71
CA PRO A 41 -0.90 -1.37 15.47
C PRO A 41 -0.54 -2.72 14.84
N HIS A 42 -0.27 -3.75 15.65
CA HIS A 42 0.02 -5.10 15.14
C HIS A 42 -1.23 -5.77 14.53
N GLU A 43 -2.39 -5.69 15.21
CA GLU A 43 -3.67 -6.17 14.67
C GLU A 43 -4.04 -5.44 13.38
N ALA A 44 -3.87 -4.12 13.36
CA ALA A 44 -4.12 -3.31 12.17
C ALA A 44 -3.20 -3.71 11.00
N THR A 45 -1.91 -3.98 11.28
CA THR A 45 -0.95 -4.48 10.30
C THR A 45 -1.44 -5.79 9.67
N ALA A 46 -1.74 -6.79 10.49
CA ALA A 46 -2.20 -8.10 10.02
C ALA A 46 -3.54 -8.01 9.26
N THR A 47 -4.53 -7.33 9.86
CA THR A 47 -5.88 -7.17 9.26
C THR A 47 -5.83 -6.40 7.94
N SER A 48 -4.99 -5.37 7.84
CA SER A 48 -4.87 -4.55 6.63
C SER A 48 -4.33 -5.35 5.44
N LEU A 49 -3.45 -6.31 5.65
CA LEU A 49 -2.94 -7.19 4.59
C LEU A 49 -4.08 -7.97 3.91
N VAL A 50 -5.02 -8.51 4.70
CA VAL A 50 -6.20 -9.20 4.14
C VAL A 50 -7.08 -8.23 3.36
N ILE A 51 -7.39 -7.05 3.94
CA ILE A 51 -8.24 -6.04 3.31
C ILE A 51 -7.63 -5.57 1.98
N VAL A 52 -6.36 -5.16 2.02
CA VAL A 52 -5.67 -4.59 0.86
C VAL A 52 -5.45 -5.64 -0.22
N GLY A 53 -5.07 -6.86 0.14
CA GLY A 53 -4.91 -7.96 -0.80
C GLY A 53 -6.21 -8.30 -1.54
N ALA A 54 -7.31 -8.48 -0.81
CA ALA A 54 -8.61 -8.79 -1.39
C ALA A 54 -9.12 -7.63 -2.26
N THR A 55 -8.96 -6.39 -1.80
CA THR A 55 -9.39 -5.20 -2.56
C THR A 55 -8.54 -4.99 -3.82
N ALA A 56 -7.24 -5.31 -3.77
CA ALA A 56 -6.36 -5.24 -4.94
C ALA A 56 -6.79 -6.24 -6.03
N VAL A 57 -7.14 -7.46 -5.65
CA VAL A 57 -7.69 -8.47 -6.59
C VAL A 57 -8.96 -7.95 -7.24
N ALA A 58 -9.85 -7.32 -6.46
CA ALA A 58 -11.08 -6.75 -6.99
C ALA A 58 -10.86 -5.62 -8.00
N GLY A 59 -9.90 -4.73 -7.71
CA GLY A 59 -9.54 -3.62 -8.61
C GLY A 59 -8.76 -4.05 -9.85
N LEU A 60 -8.25 -5.28 -9.91
CA LEU A 60 -7.36 -5.74 -10.98
C LEU A 60 -8.08 -5.92 -12.32
N ALA A 61 -9.31 -6.44 -12.33
CA ALA A 61 -10.00 -6.81 -13.56
C ALA A 61 -10.12 -5.68 -14.62
N PRO A 62 -10.52 -4.43 -14.28
CA PRO A 62 -10.55 -3.35 -15.26
C PRO A 62 -9.17 -2.96 -15.80
N HIS A 63 -8.11 -3.06 -14.98
CA HIS A 63 -6.73 -2.77 -15.42
C HIS A 63 -6.19 -3.85 -16.35
N MET A 64 -6.54 -5.13 -16.12
CA MET A 64 -6.22 -6.24 -17.02
C MET A 64 -6.89 -6.06 -18.38
N GLN A 65 -8.19 -5.77 -18.40
CA GLN A 65 -8.96 -5.54 -19.63
C GLN A 65 -8.42 -4.36 -20.44
N ALA A 66 -7.89 -3.35 -19.76
CA ALA A 66 -7.27 -2.18 -20.40
C ALA A 66 -5.80 -2.40 -20.82
N GLY A 67 -5.23 -3.60 -20.68
CA GLY A 67 -3.83 -3.91 -21.02
C GLY A 67 -2.78 -3.17 -20.16
N ARG A 68 -3.14 -2.74 -18.93
CA ARG A 68 -2.30 -1.91 -18.05
C ARG A 68 -1.48 -2.72 -17.05
N VAL A 69 -1.28 -4.01 -17.27
CA VAL A 69 -0.57 -4.90 -16.35
C VAL A 69 0.67 -5.48 -17.04
N GLN A 70 1.85 -5.18 -16.50
CA GLN A 70 3.10 -5.83 -16.90
C GLN A 70 3.33 -7.09 -16.08
N TRP A 71 2.85 -8.23 -16.58
CA TRP A 71 2.90 -9.52 -15.87
C TRP A 71 4.31 -9.96 -15.49
N ARG A 72 5.28 -9.81 -16.39
CA ARG A 72 6.67 -10.18 -16.13
C ARG A 72 7.24 -9.41 -14.95
N THR A 73 7.06 -8.09 -14.95
CA THR A 73 7.48 -7.23 -13.84
C THR A 73 6.76 -7.58 -12.56
N ALA A 74 5.43 -7.79 -12.62
CA ALA A 74 4.62 -8.12 -11.45
C ALA A 74 5.07 -9.43 -10.78
N ILE A 75 5.32 -10.47 -11.57
CA ILE A 75 5.72 -11.79 -11.05
C ILE A 75 7.13 -11.74 -10.45
N LEU A 76 8.11 -11.16 -11.17
CA LEU A 76 9.50 -11.09 -10.68
C LEU A 76 9.60 -10.22 -9.43
N PHE A 77 8.93 -9.06 -9.42
CA PHE A 77 8.89 -8.16 -8.27
C PHE A 77 8.17 -8.82 -7.08
N GLY A 78 6.99 -9.41 -7.31
CA GLY A 78 6.20 -10.07 -6.30
C GLY A 78 6.90 -11.29 -5.69
N ALA A 79 7.52 -12.14 -6.51
CA ALA A 79 8.27 -13.31 -6.05
C ALA A 79 9.44 -12.91 -5.12
N ALA A 80 10.23 -11.91 -5.52
CA ALA A 80 11.27 -11.36 -4.64
C ALA A 80 10.66 -10.68 -3.40
N GLY A 81 9.52 -10.02 -3.58
CA GLY A 81 8.75 -9.38 -2.51
C GLY A 81 8.28 -10.33 -1.43
N ILE A 82 7.94 -11.58 -1.77
CA ILE A 82 7.57 -12.62 -0.78
C ILE A 82 8.70 -12.79 0.25
N LEU A 83 9.94 -12.98 -0.19
CA LEU A 83 11.09 -13.13 0.72
C LEU A 83 11.28 -11.90 1.62
N GLY A 84 11.19 -10.71 1.03
CA GLY A 84 11.23 -9.45 1.78
C GLY A 84 10.11 -9.36 2.82
N THR A 85 8.89 -9.76 2.46
CA THR A 85 7.71 -9.68 3.33
C THR A 85 7.88 -10.54 4.59
N PHE A 86 8.40 -11.74 4.49
CA PHE A 86 8.71 -12.58 5.66
C PHE A 86 9.78 -11.92 6.57
N GLY A 87 10.83 -11.35 5.99
CA GLY A 87 11.85 -10.60 6.73
C GLY A 87 11.27 -9.37 7.43
N GLY A 88 10.38 -8.64 6.75
CA GLY A 88 9.69 -7.48 7.31
C GLY A 88 8.74 -7.84 8.46
N ALA A 89 7.96 -8.91 8.32
CA ALA A 89 7.07 -9.41 9.37
C ALA A 89 7.86 -9.83 10.62
N TRP A 90 8.99 -10.51 10.43
CA TRP A 90 9.89 -10.85 11.53
C TRP A 90 10.44 -9.61 12.26
N ALA A 91 10.79 -8.56 11.54
CA ALA A 91 11.24 -7.31 12.13
C ALA A 91 10.11 -6.55 12.84
N ASN A 92 8.87 -6.55 12.29
CA ASN A 92 7.69 -5.93 12.87
C ASN A 92 7.44 -6.40 14.32
N ARG A 93 7.56 -7.70 14.57
CA ARG A 93 7.35 -8.31 15.90
C ARG A 93 8.32 -7.80 16.98
N ARG A 94 9.43 -7.18 16.62
CA ARG A 94 10.46 -6.66 17.53
C ARG A 94 10.37 -5.18 17.80
N VAL A 95 9.47 -4.49 17.14
CA VAL A 95 9.33 -3.04 17.21
C VAL A 95 8.00 -2.68 17.87
N SER A 96 8.01 -1.69 18.76
CA SER A 96 6.79 -1.22 19.42
C SER A 96 5.81 -0.59 18.42
N GLY A 97 4.50 -0.76 18.66
CA GLY A 97 3.46 -0.26 17.77
C GLY A 97 3.57 1.24 17.45
N PRO A 98 3.75 2.14 18.44
CA PRO A 98 3.95 3.57 18.16
C PRO A 98 5.17 3.85 17.29
N MET A 99 6.25 3.09 17.44
CA MET A 99 7.44 3.21 16.61
C MET A 99 7.16 2.79 15.15
N ILE A 100 6.38 1.72 14.94
CA ILE A 100 5.95 1.29 13.60
C ILE A 100 5.18 2.42 12.91
N LEU A 101 4.22 3.06 13.60
CA LEU A 101 3.43 4.15 13.04
C LEU A 101 4.27 5.42 12.77
N LEU A 102 5.22 5.73 13.64
CA LEU A 102 6.16 6.84 13.44
C LEU A 102 7.04 6.62 12.21
N LEU A 103 7.68 5.45 12.13
CA LEU A 103 8.53 5.07 10.98
C LEU A 103 7.71 5.03 9.68
N PHE A 104 6.45 4.58 9.74
CA PHE A 104 5.53 4.61 8.62
C PHE A 104 5.28 6.03 8.12
N GLY A 105 5.00 6.97 9.02
CA GLY A 105 4.85 8.39 8.68
C GLY A 105 6.10 8.98 8.03
N ILE A 106 7.29 8.70 8.57
CA ILE A 106 8.58 9.15 8.01
C ILE A 106 8.78 8.59 6.60
N LEU A 107 8.55 7.30 6.40
CA LEU A 107 8.66 6.65 5.08
C LEU A 107 7.71 7.30 4.07
N MET A 108 6.46 7.58 4.47
CA MET A 108 5.48 8.25 3.61
C MET A 108 5.95 9.64 3.16
N LEU A 109 6.56 10.44 4.05
CA LEU A 109 7.13 11.75 3.68
C LEU A 109 8.27 11.61 2.67
N VAL A 110 9.17 10.65 2.89
CA VAL A 110 10.29 10.39 1.98
C VAL A 110 9.78 10.01 0.60
N VAL A 111 8.81 9.09 0.53
CA VAL A 111 8.24 8.62 -0.74
C VAL A 111 7.48 9.75 -1.44
N ALA A 112 6.65 10.52 -0.72
CA ALA A 112 5.93 11.67 -1.27
C ALA A 112 6.89 12.73 -1.83
N ALA A 113 7.94 13.07 -1.09
CA ALA A 113 8.96 14.03 -1.54
C ALA A 113 9.68 13.57 -2.82
N ARG A 114 10.04 12.28 -2.90
CA ARG A 114 10.64 11.70 -4.11
C ARG A 114 9.68 11.72 -5.29
N MET A 115 8.41 11.42 -5.05
CA MET A 115 7.39 11.38 -6.10
C MET A 115 7.09 12.77 -6.69
N VAL A 116 7.11 13.82 -5.85
CA VAL A 116 6.94 15.21 -6.31
C VAL A 116 8.18 15.69 -7.06
N ARG A 117 9.39 15.42 -6.53
CA ARG A 117 10.66 15.85 -7.14
C ARG A 117 10.99 15.09 -8.43
N GLY A 118 10.69 13.82 -8.51
CA GLY A 118 10.93 12.98 -9.69
C GLY A 118 10.08 13.36 -10.92
N ALA A 119 9.12 14.27 -10.75
CA ALA A 119 8.31 14.82 -11.83
C ALA A 119 9.10 15.65 -12.87
N SER A 120 10.28 16.14 -12.49
CA SER A 120 11.12 16.98 -13.34
C SER A 120 12.16 16.21 -14.16
N SER A 121 12.24 14.90 -13.98
CA SER A 121 13.23 14.05 -14.66
C SER A 121 12.58 13.36 -15.85
N ASN A 122 12.72 13.99 -17.01
CA ASN A 122 12.53 13.52 -18.38
C ASN A 122 12.04 12.07 -18.57
N ALA A 123 10.79 11.94 -18.98
CA ALA A 123 10.19 10.71 -19.50
C ALA A 123 10.80 10.26 -20.87
N GLU A 124 11.85 10.92 -21.35
CA GLU A 124 12.42 10.72 -22.69
C GLU A 124 13.54 9.68 -22.77
N THR A 125 14.03 9.15 -21.67
CA THR A 125 15.00 8.04 -21.70
C THR A 125 14.51 6.88 -20.85
N ALA A 126 13.42 6.26 -21.25
CA ALA A 126 13.02 4.95 -20.74
C ALA A 126 14.02 3.90 -21.25
N THR A 127 15.21 3.88 -20.68
CA THR A 127 16.11 2.73 -20.82
C THR A 127 15.40 1.56 -20.16
N GLU A 128 15.26 0.44 -20.89
CA GLU A 128 14.65 -0.76 -20.32
C GLU A 128 15.26 -1.06 -18.94
N PRO A 129 14.46 -1.24 -17.91
CA PRO A 129 14.97 -1.44 -16.56
C PRO A 129 15.88 -2.66 -16.56
N ARG A 130 17.09 -2.52 -16.03
CA ARG A 130 18.00 -3.64 -15.89
C ARG A 130 17.31 -4.74 -15.12
N LEU A 131 17.23 -5.95 -15.65
CA LEU A 131 16.45 -7.07 -15.10
C LEU A 131 16.72 -7.34 -13.61
N TRP A 132 17.92 -7.06 -13.13
CA TRP A 132 18.29 -7.24 -11.71
C TRP A 132 17.69 -6.18 -10.78
N VAL A 133 17.27 -5.01 -11.29
CA VAL A 133 16.64 -3.95 -10.48
C VAL A 133 15.26 -4.38 -9.99
N ILE A 134 14.55 -5.19 -10.80
CA ILE A 134 13.20 -5.66 -10.48
C ILE A 134 13.18 -6.50 -9.19
N PRO A 135 13.97 -7.56 -9.04
CA PRO A 135 13.96 -8.35 -7.80
C PRO A 135 14.54 -7.60 -6.60
N VAL A 136 15.52 -6.72 -6.77
CA VAL A 136 16.04 -5.88 -5.68
C VAL A 136 14.97 -4.92 -5.17
N ALA A 137 14.26 -4.26 -6.08
CA ALA A 137 13.13 -3.41 -5.74
C ALA A 137 12.02 -4.22 -5.05
N GLY A 138 11.71 -5.42 -5.57
CA GLY A 138 10.72 -6.35 -5.00
C GLY A 138 11.07 -6.74 -3.57
N LEU A 139 12.31 -7.17 -3.32
CA LEU A 139 12.81 -7.54 -1.98
C LEU A 139 12.69 -6.37 -0.99
N THR A 140 13.16 -5.19 -1.39
CA THR A 140 13.15 -3.98 -0.55
C THR A 140 11.72 -3.57 -0.22
N VAL A 141 10.84 -3.50 -1.21
CA VAL A 141 9.44 -3.12 -1.02
C VAL A 141 8.68 -4.21 -0.27
N GLY A 142 8.97 -5.48 -0.53
CA GLY A 142 8.43 -6.61 0.21
C GLY A 142 8.75 -6.52 1.71
N LEU A 143 10.01 -6.20 2.06
CA LEU A 143 10.41 -5.99 3.45
C LEU A 143 9.59 -4.87 4.11
N LEU A 144 9.40 -3.74 3.42
CA LEU A 144 8.57 -2.65 3.90
C LEU A 144 7.09 -3.07 4.03
N THR A 145 6.59 -3.88 3.08
CA THR A 145 5.22 -4.44 3.11
C THR A 145 4.99 -5.29 4.35
N GLY A 146 5.88 -6.23 4.61
CA GLY A 146 5.80 -7.11 5.78
C GLY A 146 5.97 -6.36 7.09
N PHE A 147 6.85 -5.35 7.11
CA PHE A 147 7.10 -4.55 8.31
C PHE A 147 5.92 -3.63 8.67
N PHE A 148 5.36 -2.92 7.70
CA PHE A 148 4.28 -1.95 7.95
C PHE A 148 2.86 -2.53 7.79
N GLY A 149 2.72 -3.71 7.19
CA GLY A 149 1.43 -4.36 6.99
C GLY A 149 0.48 -3.67 6.02
N VAL A 150 0.97 -2.78 5.18
CA VAL A 150 0.14 -1.91 4.31
C VAL A 150 -0.02 -2.49 2.89
N GLY A 151 0.30 -3.78 2.70
CA GLY A 151 0.30 -4.40 1.36
C GLY A 151 1.35 -3.79 0.40
N GLY A 152 2.18 -2.85 0.87
CA GLY A 152 3.25 -2.18 0.11
C GLY A 152 2.80 -1.26 -1.01
N GLY A 153 1.51 -1.14 -1.26
CA GLY A 153 0.97 -0.45 -2.44
C GLY A 153 1.46 0.98 -2.61
N PHE A 154 1.59 1.72 -1.52
CA PHE A 154 2.04 3.10 -1.53
C PHE A 154 3.54 3.26 -1.87
N VAL A 155 4.36 2.22 -1.70
CA VAL A 155 5.77 2.19 -2.10
C VAL A 155 5.94 1.51 -3.46
N ILE A 156 5.10 0.51 -3.77
CA ILE A 156 5.17 -0.23 -5.03
C ILE A 156 4.97 0.71 -6.23
N VAL A 157 3.92 1.54 -6.24
CA VAL A 157 3.67 2.47 -7.36
C VAL A 157 4.84 3.43 -7.59
N PRO A 158 5.34 4.17 -6.56
CA PRO A 158 6.56 4.97 -6.70
C PRO A 158 7.77 4.17 -7.15
N ALA A 159 7.98 2.96 -6.64
CA ALA A 159 9.10 2.11 -7.06
C ALA A 159 9.01 1.74 -8.55
N LEU A 160 7.83 1.35 -9.03
CA LEU A 160 7.60 1.04 -10.43
C LEU A 160 7.80 2.26 -11.35
N VAL A 161 7.38 3.44 -10.90
CA VAL A 161 7.53 4.68 -11.68
C VAL A 161 8.96 5.21 -11.64
N LEU A 162 9.56 5.34 -10.42
CA LEU A 162 10.83 6.02 -10.24
C LEU A 162 12.05 5.12 -10.51
N TRP A 163 11.96 3.82 -10.23
CA TRP A 163 13.10 2.90 -10.38
C TRP A 163 13.01 2.09 -11.67
N LEU A 164 11.78 1.75 -12.11
CA LEU A 164 11.57 0.96 -13.32
C LEU A 164 11.08 1.78 -14.51
N GLY A 165 10.80 3.09 -14.35
CA GLY A 165 10.39 3.97 -15.44
C GLY A 165 9.03 3.66 -16.05
N LEU A 166 8.16 2.90 -15.35
CA LEU A 166 6.85 2.55 -15.88
C LEU A 166 5.92 3.78 -15.94
N PRO A 167 5.14 3.95 -17.02
CA PRO A 167 4.08 4.94 -17.05
C PRO A 167 3.12 4.75 -15.86
N MET A 168 2.64 5.85 -15.28
CA MET A 168 1.83 5.81 -14.04
C MET A 168 0.64 4.85 -14.16
N ARG A 169 -0.07 4.83 -15.28
CA ARG A 169 -1.22 3.95 -15.51
C ARG A 169 -0.85 2.46 -15.52
N VAL A 170 0.32 2.13 -16.06
CA VAL A 170 0.85 0.75 -16.08
C VAL A 170 1.36 0.37 -14.70
N ALA A 171 2.02 1.29 -14.00
CA ALA A 171 2.48 1.09 -12.62
C ALA A 171 1.30 0.80 -11.68
N VAL A 172 0.19 1.53 -11.81
CA VAL A 172 -1.05 1.31 -11.04
C VAL A 172 -1.59 -0.11 -11.28
N GLY A 173 -1.79 -0.52 -12.53
CA GLY A 173 -2.32 -1.86 -12.84
C GLY A 173 -1.37 -2.98 -12.40
N THR A 174 -0.07 -2.81 -12.63
CA THR A 174 0.97 -3.78 -12.24
C THR A 174 1.09 -3.89 -10.72
N SER A 175 0.97 -2.76 -10.01
CA SER A 175 1.05 -2.74 -8.54
C SER A 175 -0.06 -3.56 -7.89
N LEU A 176 -1.26 -3.61 -8.45
CA LEU A 176 -2.38 -4.40 -7.88
C LEU A 176 -2.05 -5.89 -7.84
N VAL A 177 -1.36 -6.43 -8.84
CA VAL A 177 -0.88 -7.82 -8.84
C VAL A 177 0.16 -8.02 -7.75
N ILE A 178 1.15 -7.13 -7.67
CA ILE A 178 2.22 -7.21 -6.67
C ILE A 178 1.64 -7.08 -5.26
N ILE A 179 0.69 -6.16 -5.05
CA ILE A 179 -0.02 -5.98 -3.78
C ILE A 179 -0.73 -7.27 -3.38
N ALA A 180 -1.47 -7.90 -4.30
CA ALA A 180 -2.17 -9.15 -4.02
C ALA A 180 -1.20 -10.26 -3.58
N ILE A 181 -0.07 -10.43 -4.29
CA ILE A 181 0.97 -11.42 -3.97
C ILE A 181 1.59 -11.13 -2.61
N ASN A 182 2.09 -9.90 -2.39
CA ASN A 182 2.79 -9.55 -1.16
C ASN A 182 1.85 -9.49 0.05
N SER A 183 0.59 -9.08 -0.13
CA SER A 183 -0.41 -9.09 0.92
C SER A 183 -0.76 -10.51 1.36
N LEU A 184 -0.87 -11.46 0.43
CA LEU A 184 -1.08 -12.86 0.76
C LEU A 184 0.12 -13.43 1.55
N ALA A 185 1.33 -13.17 1.07
CA ALA A 185 2.56 -13.58 1.78
C ALA A 185 2.64 -12.95 3.18
N GLY A 186 2.30 -11.66 3.29
CA GLY A 186 2.27 -10.95 4.56
C GLY A 186 1.21 -11.48 5.52
N ALA A 187 0.01 -11.79 5.04
CA ALA A 187 -1.04 -12.40 5.86
C ALA A 187 -0.60 -13.76 6.40
N VAL A 188 0.07 -14.58 5.57
CA VAL A 188 0.66 -15.85 6.02
C VAL A 188 1.79 -15.63 7.03
N ALA A 189 2.65 -14.63 6.82
CA ALA A 189 3.76 -14.31 7.72
C ALA A 189 3.29 -13.81 9.11
N HIS A 190 2.14 -13.14 9.18
CA HIS A 190 1.53 -12.61 10.41
C HIS A 190 0.47 -13.55 11.04
N ARG A 191 0.28 -14.78 10.51
CA ARG A 191 -0.77 -15.70 10.98
C ARG A 191 -0.66 -16.05 12.47
N ASP A 192 0.56 -16.13 12.99
CA ASP A 192 0.83 -16.54 14.37
C ASP A 192 0.74 -15.36 15.37
N ASP A 193 0.60 -14.13 14.88
CA ASP A 193 0.46 -12.93 15.71
C ASP A 193 -0.96 -12.82 16.34
N GLY A 194 -1.83 -13.78 16.05
CA GLY A 194 -3.12 -14.02 16.74
C GLY A 194 -4.21 -12.97 16.49
N ALA A 195 -3.98 -12.00 15.60
CA ALA A 195 -4.68 -10.74 15.69
C ALA A 195 -5.40 -10.30 14.41
N PHE A 196 -5.94 -11.24 13.62
CA PHE A 196 -6.80 -10.87 12.50
C PHE A 196 -8.21 -10.54 12.99
N ASN A 197 -8.65 -9.32 12.84
CA ASN A 197 -10.06 -8.98 13.04
C ASN A 197 -10.86 -9.31 11.77
N TRP A 198 -11.27 -10.57 11.65
CA TRP A 198 -11.96 -11.09 10.46
C TRP A 198 -13.29 -10.38 10.17
N MET A 199 -14.01 -9.94 11.20
CA MET A 199 -15.27 -9.22 11.03
C MET A 199 -15.01 -7.86 10.38
N VAL A 200 -14.05 -7.10 10.90
CA VAL A 200 -13.64 -5.81 10.31
C VAL A 200 -13.13 -6.04 8.88
N ALA A 201 -12.26 -7.02 8.67
CA ALA A 201 -11.72 -7.34 7.36
C ALA A 201 -12.83 -7.63 6.33
N LEU A 202 -13.83 -8.44 6.69
CA LEU A 202 -14.93 -8.79 5.81
C LEU A 202 -15.73 -7.55 5.35
N PHE A 203 -16.12 -6.69 6.27
CA PHE A 203 -16.90 -5.49 5.93
C PHE A 203 -16.09 -4.49 5.09
N PHE A 204 -14.80 -4.33 5.41
CA PHE A 204 -13.90 -3.52 4.57
C PHE A 204 -13.74 -4.09 3.17
N VAL A 205 -13.60 -5.40 3.04
CA VAL A 205 -13.47 -6.06 1.74
C VAL A 205 -14.74 -5.89 0.92
N VAL A 206 -15.93 -6.07 1.50
CA VAL A 206 -17.21 -5.83 0.81
C VAL A 206 -17.29 -4.40 0.27
N GLY A 207 -16.97 -3.39 1.08
CA GLY A 207 -16.86 -2.01 0.62
C GLY A 207 -15.78 -1.81 -0.43
N GLY A 208 -14.60 -2.41 -0.20
CA GLY A 208 -13.43 -2.34 -1.07
C GLY A 208 -13.65 -2.93 -2.46
N LEU A 209 -14.42 -4.01 -2.56
CA LEU A 209 -14.83 -4.62 -3.83
C LEU A 209 -15.60 -3.62 -4.71
N VAL A 210 -16.58 -2.94 -4.10
CA VAL A 210 -17.40 -1.94 -4.80
C VAL A 210 -16.52 -0.74 -5.17
N GLY A 211 -15.85 -0.14 -4.20
CA GLY A 211 -14.99 1.03 -4.42
C GLY A 211 -13.88 0.77 -5.42
N GLY A 212 -13.20 -0.38 -5.34
CA GLY A 212 -12.10 -0.76 -6.23
C GLY A 212 -12.49 -0.83 -7.70
N GLN A 213 -13.65 -1.39 -8.00
CA GLN A 213 -14.14 -1.44 -9.38
C GLN A 213 -14.48 -0.06 -9.94
N PHE A 214 -15.12 0.80 -9.14
CA PHE A 214 -15.41 2.18 -9.56
C PHE A 214 -14.14 2.99 -9.73
N GLY A 215 -13.19 2.88 -8.79
CA GLY A 215 -11.89 3.56 -8.85
C GLY A 215 -11.07 3.16 -10.08
N ALA A 216 -10.98 1.87 -10.36
CA ALA A 216 -10.24 1.36 -11.51
C ALA A 216 -10.82 1.82 -12.86
N ARG A 217 -12.16 1.90 -12.99
CA ARG A 217 -12.83 2.45 -14.18
C ARG A 217 -12.56 3.95 -14.31
N ALA A 218 -12.60 4.69 -13.22
CA ALA A 218 -12.34 6.13 -13.20
C ALA A 218 -10.88 6.49 -13.50
N ALA A 219 -9.91 5.62 -13.14
CA ALA A 219 -8.48 5.80 -13.39
C ALA A 219 -8.13 6.05 -14.88
N GLY A 220 -8.97 5.55 -15.79
CA GLY A 220 -8.79 5.79 -17.23
C GLY A 220 -9.09 7.22 -17.68
N ARG A 221 -9.83 7.99 -16.87
CA ARG A 221 -10.32 9.33 -17.19
C ARG A 221 -9.56 10.46 -16.48
N VAL A 222 -8.76 10.11 -15.48
CA VAL A 222 -8.01 11.10 -14.67
C VAL A 222 -6.64 11.35 -15.28
N ASN A 223 -6.20 12.61 -15.27
CA ASN A 223 -4.86 13.01 -15.72
C ASN A 223 -3.80 12.41 -14.77
N GLU A 224 -2.69 11.90 -15.34
CA GLU A 224 -1.60 11.26 -14.58
C GLU A 224 -0.95 12.20 -13.56
N ASP A 225 -0.77 13.49 -13.91
CA ASP A 225 -0.22 14.50 -13.00
C ASP A 225 -1.17 14.78 -11.83
N MET A 226 -2.46 14.85 -12.09
CA MET A 226 -3.46 15.03 -11.03
C MET A 226 -3.45 13.82 -10.10
N LEU A 227 -3.42 12.62 -10.67
CA LEU A 227 -3.36 11.36 -9.91
C LEU A 227 -2.13 11.34 -8.98
N ARG A 228 -0.96 11.69 -9.51
CA ARG A 228 0.31 11.75 -8.77
C ARG A 228 0.28 12.80 -7.66
N ARG A 229 -0.19 14.02 -7.95
CA ARG A 229 -0.26 15.12 -6.95
C ARG A 229 -1.25 14.81 -5.84
N SER A 230 -2.42 14.27 -6.19
CA SER A 230 -3.43 13.85 -5.19
C SER A 230 -2.88 12.76 -4.29
N PHE A 231 -2.19 11.78 -4.85
CA PHE A 231 -1.53 10.73 -4.10
C PHE A 231 -0.49 11.27 -3.12
N ALA A 232 0.42 12.13 -3.60
CA ALA A 232 1.44 12.75 -2.75
C ALA A 232 0.81 13.62 -1.65
N GLY A 233 -0.24 14.37 -1.95
CA GLY A 233 -0.97 15.19 -0.97
C GLY A 233 -1.58 14.35 0.15
N VAL A 234 -2.26 13.26 -0.19
CA VAL A 234 -2.82 12.31 0.80
C VAL A 234 -1.71 11.71 1.65
N MET A 235 -0.60 11.29 1.03
CA MET A 235 0.55 10.75 1.76
C MET A 235 1.12 11.74 2.78
N VAL A 236 1.34 12.99 2.38
CA VAL A 236 1.88 14.04 3.27
C VAL A 236 0.94 14.30 4.44
N SER A 237 -0.37 14.44 4.18
CA SER A 237 -1.36 14.71 5.23
C SER A 237 -1.39 13.60 6.29
N ILE A 238 -1.41 12.35 5.86
CA ILE A 238 -1.42 11.19 6.78
C ILE A 238 -0.07 11.07 7.49
N ALA A 239 1.05 11.27 6.78
CA ALA A 239 2.37 11.19 7.37
C ALA A 239 2.57 12.21 8.50
N LEU A 240 2.17 13.47 8.29
CA LEU A 240 2.22 14.51 9.31
C LEU A 240 1.36 14.14 10.52
N PHE A 241 0.14 13.64 10.28
CA PHE A 241 -0.73 13.18 11.35
C PHE A 241 -0.07 12.07 12.18
N LEU A 242 0.47 11.03 11.53
CA LEU A 242 1.12 9.90 12.21
C LEU A 242 2.35 10.31 13.01
N ILE A 243 3.18 11.20 12.46
CA ILE A 243 4.38 11.70 13.13
C ILE A 243 3.99 12.48 14.37
N VAL A 244 3.06 13.44 14.25
CA VAL A 244 2.61 14.25 15.38
C VAL A 244 1.96 13.40 16.46
N ALA A 245 1.09 12.44 16.09
CA ALA A 245 0.40 11.58 17.02
C ALA A 245 1.33 10.63 17.79
N ASN A 246 2.42 10.16 17.18
CA ASN A 246 3.26 9.12 17.79
C ASN A 246 4.62 9.64 18.30
N ALA A 247 5.12 10.78 17.85
CA ALA A 247 6.44 11.30 18.25
C ALA A 247 6.57 11.47 19.76
N ALA A 248 5.57 12.06 20.43
CA ALA A 248 5.57 12.27 21.88
C ALA A 248 5.52 10.96 22.68
N VAL A 249 4.80 9.96 22.19
CA VAL A 249 4.70 8.63 22.82
C VAL A 249 6.04 7.91 22.74
N VAL A 250 6.66 7.91 21.55
CA VAL A 250 7.96 7.28 21.33
C VAL A 250 9.05 7.98 22.13
N TRP A 251 9.06 9.32 22.18
CA TRP A 251 10.03 10.09 22.96
C TRP A 251 10.00 9.70 24.45
N ARG A 252 8.82 9.57 25.05
CA ARG A 252 8.64 9.16 26.45
C ARG A 252 9.04 7.70 26.72
N SER A 253 9.07 6.85 25.71
CA SER A 253 9.45 5.44 25.86
C SER A 253 10.94 5.18 25.71
N LEU A 254 11.71 6.18 25.22
CA LEU A 254 13.16 6.10 25.01
C LEU A 254 13.98 6.79 26.14
N GLY A 255 13.34 7.62 26.96
CA GLY A 255 13.92 8.29 28.13
C GLY A 255 13.41 7.68 29.41
#